data_e52e0bad72985aa802e30aefbc1f732b
#
_entry.id   e52e0bad72985aa802e30aefbc1f732b
#
_cell.length_a   1.000
_cell.length_b   1.000
_cell.length_c   1.000
_cell.angle_alpha   90.00
_cell.angle_beta   90.00
_cell.angle_gamma   90.00
#
_symmetry.space_group_name_H-M   'P 1'
#
loop_
_entity.id
_entity.type
_entity.pdbx_description
1 polymer ?
#
loop_
_entity_poly.entity_id
_entity_poly.type
_entity_poly.pdbx_seq_one_letter_code
_entity_poly.pdbx_strand_id
1 'polypeptide(L)'
;GGAAGLYSPNNPGFSRLKMWYPPFNTGAGYAMGINAGAEMTTFEMRFIALRCKDTIAPTGTIAQGVPAKQLNSNGEVYENKYGLTTSQRLYGTVTENREGRGPCYLGTKGISREQEEDLYKAYLNMAPSQTLKWLEAAGGPSEENVEIEGTEPYRVGGHTASGYGVDNLRETTIHGLFAAGDVAGGCPQKYVTGALAEGEIAAQAIAERLEGSGKGFVVNE
;
A
#
# COMPACT_ATOMS: atom_id res chain seq x y z
N GLY A 1 13.21 4.02 2.87
CA GLY A 1 12.69 2.84 2.23
C GLY A 1 13.31 2.53 0.90
N GLY A 2 13.43 1.23 0.64
CA GLY A 2 14.00 0.72 -0.59
C GLY A 2 13.05 0.84 -1.79
N ALA A 3 11.76 0.75 -1.55
CA ALA A 3 10.73 0.91 -2.57
C ALA A 3 10.43 2.38 -2.85
N ALA A 4 9.97 2.67 -4.04
CA ALA A 4 9.57 4.02 -4.42
C ALA A 4 8.06 4.13 -4.56
N GLY A 5 7.50 5.18 -3.99
CA GLY A 5 6.14 5.61 -4.27
C GLY A 5 6.10 6.35 -5.61
N LEU A 6 6.22 5.58 -6.70
CA LEU A 6 6.29 6.17 -8.02
C LEU A 6 4.90 6.52 -8.56
N TYR A 7 4.78 7.73 -9.10
CA TYR A 7 3.67 8.14 -9.94
C TYR A 7 3.71 7.45 -11.28
N SER A 8 2.54 7.21 -11.82
CA SER A 8 2.48 6.99 -13.26
C SER A 8 2.96 8.27 -13.97
N PRO A 9 3.98 8.20 -14.80
CA PRO A 9 4.43 9.35 -15.58
C PRO A 9 3.36 9.88 -16.55
N ASN A 10 2.30 9.13 -16.76
CA ASN A 10 1.18 9.48 -17.63
C ASN A 10 0.05 10.21 -16.90
N ASN A 11 0.25 10.64 -15.66
CA ASN A 11 -0.76 11.36 -14.89
C ASN A 11 -0.23 12.74 -14.47
N PRO A 12 -0.05 13.68 -15.39
CA PRO A 12 0.63 14.96 -15.16
C PRO A 12 -0.06 15.90 -14.16
N GLY A 13 -1.28 15.61 -13.75
CA GLY A 13 -2.00 16.38 -12.74
C GLY A 13 -1.87 15.84 -11.30
N PHE A 14 -1.19 14.74 -11.11
CA PHE A 14 -1.02 14.17 -9.78
C PHE A 14 0.14 14.83 -9.06
N SER A 15 -0.16 15.75 -8.19
CA SER A 15 0.81 16.44 -7.37
C SER A 15 1.54 15.50 -6.40
N ARG A 16 2.68 15.97 -5.89
CA ARG A 16 3.46 15.32 -4.82
C ARG A 16 2.62 14.93 -3.59
N LEU A 17 1.49 15.56 -3.40
CA LEU A 17 0.54 15.29 -2.29
C LEU A 17 -0.18 13.95 -2.42
N LYS A 18 -0.09 13.28 -3.56
CA LYS A 18 -0.68 11.97 -3.80
C LYS A 18 0.34 10.82 -3.75
N MET A 19 1.50 11.02 -3.15
CA MET A 19 2.47 9.96 -2.86
C MET A 19 2.11 9.23 -1.57
N TRP A 20 2.08 7.90 -1.65
CA TRP A 20 1.88 7.04 -0.49
C TRP A 20 3.09 7.04 0.45
N TYR A 21 4.28 7.05 -0.11
CA TYR A 21 5.52 7.09 0.64
C TYR A 21 6.06 8.52 0.80
N PRO A 22 6.89 8.74 1.81
CA PRO A 22 7.64 9.99 1.89
C PRO A 22 8.37 10.28 0.58
N PRO A 23 8.49 11.56 0.16
CA PRO A 23 9.08 11.92 -1.11
C PRO A 23 10.57 11.55 -1.24
N PHE A 24 11.20 11.19 -0.14
CA PHE A 24 12.59 10.72 -0.09
C PHE A 24 12.73 9.23 -0.39
N ASN A 25 11.65 8.48 -0.48
CA ASN A 25 11.65 7.10 -0.94
C ASN A 25 11.72 7.07 -2.47
N THR A 26 12.94 7.17 -2.99
CA THR A 26 13.21 7.32 -4.42
C THR A 26 13.56 6.01 -5.13
N GLY A 27 13.46 4.87 -4.42
CA GLY A 27 13.80 3.57 -4.98
C GLY A 27 15.28 3.21 -4.86
N ALA A 28 16.02 3.84 -3.96
CA ALA A 28 17.45 3.58 -3.77
C ALA A 28 17.74 2.09 -3.50
N GLY A 29 16.87 1.40 -2.72
CA GLY A 29 17.01 -0.02 -2.48
C GLY A 29 16.91 -0.87 -3.75
N TYR A 30 16.05 -0.52 -4.68
CA TYR A 30 16.00 -1.18 -5.99
C TYR A 30 17.25 -0.87 -6.81
N ALA A 31 17.65 0.39 -6.86
CA ALA A 31 18.80 0.83 -7.64
C ALA A 31 20.09 0.14 -7.20
N MET A 32 20.31 -0.02 -5.90
CA MET A 32 21.48 -0.72 -5.37
C MET A 32 21.59 -2.16 -5.90
N GLY A 33 20.51 -2.92 -5.85
CA GLY A 33 20.52 -4.29 -6.33
C GLY A 33 20.63 -4.41 -7.85
N ILE A 34 19.93 -3.56 -8.58
CA ILE A 34 20.03 -3.52 -10.04
C ILE A 34 21.48 -3.22 -10.47
N ASN A 35 22.12 -2.24 -9.83
CA ASN A 35 23.50 -1.90 -10.11
C ASN A 35 24.49 -3.01 -9.72
N ALA A 36 24.14 -3.82 -8.72
CA ALA A 36 24.91 -4.99 -8.33
C ALA A 36 24.65 -6.22 -9.22
N GLY A 37 23.67 -6.16 -10.11
CA GLY A 37 23.31 -7.26 -11.01
C GLY A 37 22.29 -8.24 -10.45
N ALA A 38 21.57 -7.88 -9.37
CA ALA A 38 20.49 -8.72 -8.85
C ALA A 38 19.30 -8.74 -9.80
N GLU A 39 18.71 -9.90 -9.98
CA GLU A 39 17.47 -10.03 -10.74
C GLU A 39 16.30 -9.46 -9.94
N MET A 40 15.41 -8.81 -10.67
CA MET A 40 14.21 -8.22 -10.14
C MET A 40 12.97 -8.95 -10.68
N THR A 41 11.90 -8.94 -9.92
CA THR A 41 10.67 -9.63 -10.33
C THR A 41 9.44 -8.73 -10.18
N THR A 42 8.43 -9.03 -10.98
CA THR A 42 7.08 -8.47 -10.90
C THR A 42 6.98 -6.93 -11.02
N PHE A 43 7.93 -6.27 -11.70
CA PHE A 43 7.89 -4.83 -11.93
C PHE A 43 6.71 -4.38 -12.78
N GLU A 44 6.13 -5.26 -13.56
CA GLU A 44 4.90 -5.06 -14.32
C GLU A 44 3.65 -5.06 -13.45
N MET A 45 3.72 -5.64 -12.25
CA MET A 45 2.59 -5.73 -11.32
C MET A 45 2.72 -4.72 -10.20
N ARG A 46 1.77 -3.81 -10.14
CA ARG A 46 1.65 -2.85 -9.06
C ARG A 46 0.37 -3.09 -8.30
N PHE A 47 0.50 -3.23 -6.99
CA PHE A 47 -0.66 -3.29 -6.12
C PHE A 47 -1.17 -1.88 -5.83
N ILE A 48 -2.45 -1.67 -6.02
CA ILE A 48 -3.10 -0.42 -5.73
C ILE A 48 -4.14 -0.66 -4.67
N ALA A 49 -3.95 -0.02 -3.53
CA ALA A 49 -5.01 0.03 -2.54
C ALA A 49 -6.12 0.95 -3.02
N LEU A 50 -7.34 0.61 -2.65
CA LEU A 50 -8.47 1.51 -2.72
C LEU A 50 -8.17 2.74 -1.86
N ARG A 51 -8.50 3.94 -2.33
CA ARG A 51 -8.21 5.19 -1.64
C ARG A 51 -9.42 6.11 -1.58
N CYS A 52 -9.41 7.02 -0.63
CA CYS A 52 -10.33 8.14 -0.63
C CYS A 52 -10.06 9.01 -1.86
N LYS A 53 -11.13 9.40 -2.55
CA LYS A 53 -11.03 10.14 -3.81
C LYS A 53 -10.21 11.41 -3.68
N ASP A 54 -9.43 11.69 -4.70
CA ASP A 54 -8.54 12.84 -4.81
C ASP A 54 -7.43 12.91 -3.76
N THR A 55 -7.26 11.87 -2.99
CA THR A 55 -6.17 11.72 -2.02
C THR A 55 -5.46 10.39 -2.21
N ILE A 56 -4.44 10.13 -1.40
CA ILE A 56 -3.83 8.82 -1.27
C ILE A 56 -4.29 8.10 0.01
N ALA A 57 -5.22 8.70 0.73
CA ALA A 57 -5.64 8.21 2.02
C ALA A 57 -6.21 6.79 1.90
N PRO A 58 -5.69 5.83 2.69
CA PRO A 58 -6.15 4.45 2.64
C PRO A 58 -7.56 4.32 3.17
N THR A 59 -8.37 3.50 2.53
CA THR A 59 -9.75 3.25 2.94
C THR A 59 -9.87 2.26 4.10
N GLY A 60 -8.84 1.47 4.35
CA GLY A 60 -8.87 0.43 5.39
C GLY A 60 -9.15 0.99 6.80
N THR A 61 -8.61 2.15 7.11
CA THR A 61 -8.84 2.82 8.41
C THR A 61 -10.30 3.18 8.60
N ILE A 62 -10.97 3.69 7.58
CA ILE A 62 -12.41 3.98 7.64
C ILE A 62 -13.22 2.68 7.71
N ALA A 63 -12.92 1.73 6.84
CA ALA A 63 -13.68 0.48 6.76
C ALA A 63 -13.60 -0.36 8.04
N GLN A 64 -12.51 -0.28 8.79
CA GLN A 64 -12.29 -1.04 10.02
C GLN A 64 -12.59 -0.21 11.28
N GLY A 65 -12.22 1.06 11.28
CA GLY A 65 -12.38 1.93 12.44
C GLY A 65 -13.84 2.31 12.72
N VAL A 66 -14.62 2.54 11.66
CA VAL A 66 -16.04 2.93 11.78
C VAL A 66 -16.98 1.96 11.03
N PRO A 67 -16.70 0.70 10.96
CA PRO A 67 -17.24 -0.39 10.15
C PRO A 67 -18.04 0.05 8.90
N ALA A 68 -17.47 0.96 8.14
CA ALA A 68 -18.10 1.52 6.94
C ALA A 68 -18.16 0.50 5.80
N LYS A 69 -19.35 0.29 5.24
CA LYS A 69 -19.58 -0.58 4.08
C LYS A 69 -19.32 0.14 2.77
N GLN A 70 -18.89 -0.61 1.75
CA GLN A 70 -18.77 -0.07 0.41
C GLN A 70 -20.14 0.05 -0.27
N LEU A 71 -20.47 1.24 -0.69
CA LEU A 71 -21.75 1.60 -1.34
C LEU A 71 -21.49 2.06 -2.76
N ASN A 72 -22.39 1.71 -3.67
CA ASN A 72 -22.45 2.33 -5.01
C ASN A 72 -23.31 3.62 -4.99
N SER A 73 -23.45 4.26 -6.13
CA SER A 73 -24.22 5.50 -6.27
C SER A 73 -25.71 5.34 -5.97
N ASN A 74 -26.23 4.12 -6.04
CA ASN A 74 -27.62 3.80 -5.68
C ASN A 74 -27.80 3.58 -4.16
N GLY A 75 -26.73 3.65 -3.37
CA GLY A 75 -26.74 3.34 -1.95
C GLY A 75 -26.72 1.84 -1.61
N GLU A 76 -26.49 0.99 -2.59
CA GLU A 76 -26.46 -0.46 -2.41
C GLU A 76 -25.09 -0.92 -1.90
N VAL A 77 -25.09 -1.79 -0.88
CA VAL A 77 -23.86 -2.43 -0.40
C VAL A 77 -23.41 -3.48 -1.41
N TYR A 78 -22.27 -3.28 -2.04
CA TYR A 78 -21.77 -4.19 -3.08
C TYR A 78 -20.60 -5.07 -2.64
N GLU A 79 -19.96 -4.79 -1.51
CA GLU A 79 -18.76 -5.52 -1.09
C GLU A 79 -18.96 -7.03 -0.98
N ASN A 80 -20.14 -7.48 -0.55
CA ASN A 80 -20.47 -8.91 -0.42
C ASN A 80 -20.51 -9.64 -1.78
N LYS A 81 -20.77 -8.92 -2.87
CA LYS A 81 -20.81 -9.46 -4.23
C LYS A 81 -19.41 -9.84 -4.73
N TYR A 82 -18.40 -9.07 -4.33
CA TYR A 82 -17.03 -9.22 -4.82
C TYR A 82 -16.08 -9.84 -3.80
N GLY A 83 -16.37 -9.70 -2.51
CA GLY A 83 -15.57 -10.17 -1.40
C GLY A 83 -14.86 -9.06 -0.64
N LEU A 84 -14.21 -9.44 0.47
CA LEU A 84 -13.72 -8.50 1.49
C LEU A 84 -12.19 -8.33 1.53
N THR A 85 -11.45 -9.10 0.74
CA THR A 85 -10.00 -8.90 0.64
C THR A 85 -9.69 -7.57 -0.04
N THR A 86 -8.51 -7.03 0.21
CA THR A 86 -8.11 -5.73 -0.35
C THR A 86 -8.25 -5.69 -1.88
N SER A 87 -7.80 -6.75 -2.57
CA SER A 87 -7.92 -6.85 -4.03
C SER A 87 -9.37 -6.96 -4.51
N GLN A 88 -10.20 -7.70 -3.79
CA GLN A 88 -11.61 -7.84 -4.11
C GLN A 88 -12.39 -6.53 -3.91
N ARG A 89 -12.09 -5.79 -2.85
CA ARG A 89 -12.68 -4.47 -2.61
C ARG A 89 -12.32 -3.48 -3.70
N LEU A 90 -11.07 -3.49 -4.14
CA LEU A 90 -10.62 -2.67 -5.27
C LEU A 90 -11.33 -3.07 -6.56
N TYR A 91 -11.32 -4.37 -6.88
CA TYR A 91 -11.96 -4.91 -8.07
C TYR A 91 -13.46 -4.56 -8.11
N GLY A 92 -14.15 -4.71 -6.99
CA GLY A 92 -15.56 -4.34 -6.86
C GLY A 92 -15.80 -2.87 -7.19
N THR A 93 -15.01 -1.96 -6.62
CA THR A 93 -15.13 -0.51 -6.88
C THR A 93 -14.90 -0.18 -8.36
N VAL A 94 -13.87 -0.74 -8.96
CA VAL A 94 -13.57 -0.53 -10.38
C VAL A 94 -14.71 -1.06 -11.26
N THR A 95 -15.25 -2.23 -10.93
CA THR A 95 -16.35 -2.84 -11.68
C THR A 95 -17.64 -2.04 -11.56
N GLU A 96 -18.03 -1.62 -10.34
CA GLU A 96 -19.22 -0.78 -10.13
C GLU A 96 -19.13 0.53 -10.94
N ASN A 97 -17.95 1.17 -10.94
CA ASN A 97 -17.72 2.37 -11.74
C ASN A 97 -17.83 2.10 -13.25
N ARG A 98 -17.26 1.02 -13.75
CA ARG A 98 -17.32 0.65 -15.19
C ARG A 98 -18.73 0.31 -15.66
N GLU A 99 -19.51 -0.30 -14.79
CA GLU A 99 -20.89 -0.67 -15.08
C GLU A 99 -21.89 0.51 -14.87
N GLY A 100 -21.39 1.71 -14.62
CA GLY A 100 -22.21 2.92 -14.49
C GLY A 100 -22.94 3.05 -13.16
N ARG A 101 -22.56 2.27 -12.13
CA ARG A 101 -23.09 2.35 -10.77
C ARG A 101 -22.21 3.14 -9.81
N GLY A 102 -21.15 3.76 -10.32
CA GLY A 102 -20.35 4.73 -9.58
C GLY A 102 -20.97 6.13 -9.56
N PRO A 103 -20.43 7.05 -8.77
CA PRO A 103 -19.28 6.88 -7.88
C PRO A 103 -19.55 5.95 -6.70
N CYS A 104 -18.47 5.39 -6.13
CA CYS A 104 -18.56 4.50 -4.99
C CYS A 104 -18.11 5.21 -3.70
N TYR A 105 -18.61 4.75 -2.58
CA TYR A 105 -18.42 5.38 -1.29
C TYR A 105 -18.12 4.36 -0.19
N LEU A 106 -17.52 4.83 0.89
CA LEU A 106 -17.62 4.19 2.21
C LEU A 106 -18.75 4.86 2.99
N GLY A 107 -19.68 4.06 3.50
CA GLY A 107 -20.85 4.50 4.24
C GLY A 107 -20.49 5.04 5.62
N THR A 108 -20.04 6.27 5.68
CA THR A 108 -19.64 6.95 6.92
C THR A 108 -20.72 7.89 7.45
N LYS A 109 -21.69 8.24 6.64
CA LYS A 109 -22.78 9.12 7.05
C LYS A 109 -23.51 8.57 8.28
N GLY A 110 -23.60 9.38 9.32
CA GLY A 110 -24.26 9.02 10.58
C GLY A 110 -23.36 8.33 11.61
N ILE A 111 -22.06 8.26 11.39
CA ILE A 111 -21.12 7.84 12.45
C ILE A 111 -21.18 8.81 13.62
N SER A 112 -20.79 8.34 14.81
CA SER A 112 -20.79 9.19 16.00
C SER A 112 -19.71 10.27 15.92
N ARG A 113 -19.88 11.33 16.71
CA ARG A 113 -18.88 12.39 16.84
C ARG A 113 -17.52 11.84 17.31
N GLU A 114 -17.52 10.88 18.21
CA GLU A 114 -16.30 10.24 18.70
C GLU A 114 -15.58 9.50 17.56
N GLN A 115 -16.31 8.73 16.76
CA GLN A 115 -15.78 8.04 15.59
C GLN A 115 -15.22 9.02 14.53
N GLU A 116 -15.89 10.13 14.32
CA GLU A 116 -15.44 11.18 13.42
C GLU A 116 -14.14 11.82 13.92
N GLU A 117 -14.05 12.18 15.20
CA GLU A 117 -12.84 12.72 15.82
C GLU A 117 -11.66 11.75 15.71
N ASP A 118 -11.92 10.45 15.89
CA ASP A 118 -10.89 9.41 15.74
C ASP A 118 -10.42 9.27 14.28
N LEU A 119 -11.31 9.40 13.31
CA LEU A 119 -10.92 9.46 11.91
C LEU A 119 -10.04 10.68 11.61
N TYR A 120 -10.40 11.86 12.11
CA TYR A 120 -9.57 13.05 11.94
C TYR A 120 -8.17 12.85 12.54
N LYS A 121 -8.05 12.31 13.75
CA LYS A 121 -6.75 12.01 14.38
C LYS A 121 -5.94 11.01 13.59
N ALA A 122 -6.58 9.91 13.14
CA ALA A 122 -5.90 8.86 12.38
C ALA A 122 -5.36 9.41 11.04
N TYR A 123 -6.16 10.15 10.30
CA TYR A 123 -5.75 10.68 9.01
C TYR A 123 -4.81 11.87 9.10
N LEU A 124 -4.84 12.65 10.17
CA LEU A 124 -3.86 13.71 10.41
C LEU A 124 -2.42 13.14 10.44
N ASN A 125 -2.25 11.95 10.99
CA ASN A 125 -0.96 11.28 11.04
C ASN A 125 -0.62 10.49 9.77
N MET A 126 -1.60 9.87 9.14
CA MET A 126 -1.40 8.90 8.06
C MET A 126 -1.47 9.52 6.66
N ALA A 127 -2.42 10.42 6.45
CA ALA A 127 -2.67 11.08 5.18
C ALA A 127 -3.32 12.44 5.41
N PRO A 128 -2.56 13.46 5.83
CA PRO A 128 -3.10 14.78 6.22
C PRO A 128 -3.96 15.44 5.15
N SER A 129 -3.72 15.14 3.88
CA SER A 129 -4.53 15.63 2.76
C SER A 129 -6.01 15.26 2.88
N GLN A 130 -6.33 14.11 3.48
CA GLN A 130 -7.72 13.72 3.72
C GLN A 130 -8.36 14.54 4.84
N THR A 131 -7.62 14.78 5.91
CA THR A 131 -8.08 15.65 7.00
C THR A 131 -8.34 17.06 6.49
N LEU A 132 -7.42 17.63 5.71
CA LEU A 132 -7.59 18.94 5.10
C LEU A 132 -8.82 18.99 4.19
N LYS A 133 -9.03 17.96 3.36
CA LYS A 133 -10.21 17.86 2.50
C LYS A 133 -11.50 17.91 3.29
N TRP A 134 -11.60 17.23 4.42
CA TRP A 134 -12.78 17.29 5.29
C TRP A 134 -12.95 18.63 5.97
N LEU A 135 -11.86 19.28 6.39
CA LEU A 135 -11.92 20.60 6.99
C LEU A 135 -12.33 21.71 6.00
N GLU A 136 -11.96 21.55 4.73
CA GLU A 136 -12.33 22.47 3.64
C GLU A 136 -13.74 22.21 3.12
N ALA A 137 -14.25 21.00 3.30
CA ALA A 137 -15.61 20.65 2.90
C ALA A 137 -16.63 21.24 3.87
N ALA A 138 -17.84 21.49 3.39
CA ALA A 138 -18.94 21.97 4.23
C ALA A 138 -19.41 20.94 5.28
N GLY A 139 -19.03 19.68 5.12
CA GLY A 139 -19.36 18.57 6.01
C GLY A 139 -18.23 17.56 6.16
N GLY A 140 -18.13 16.96 7.35
CA GLY A 140 -17.18 15.91 7.67
C GLY A 140 -17.67 14.51 7.24
N PRO A 141 -16.90 13.46 7.58
CA PRO A 141 -17.27 12.09 7.24
C PRO A 141 -18.54 11.59 7.95
N SER A 142 -19.01 12.27 8.98
CA SER A 142 -20.29 11.97 9.64
C SER A 142 -21.50 12.52 8.88
N GLU A 143 -21.32 13.56 8.08
CA GLU A 143 -22.40 14.21 7.35
C GLU A 143 -22.53 13.64 5.93
N GLU A 144 -21.44 13.26 5.31
CA GLU A 144 -21.40 12.71 3.97
C GLU A 144 -20.56 11.43 3.89
N ASN A 145 -20.98 10.51 3.03
CA ASN A 145 -20.21 9.32 2.74
C ASN A 145 -18.87 9.67 2.06
N VAL A 146 -17.83 8.98 2.43
CA VAL A 146 -16.50 9.22 1.86
C VAL A 146 -16.40 8.57 0.47
N GLU A 147 -16.31 9.38 -0.57
CA GLU A 147 -16.10 8.87 -1.93
C GLU A 147 -14.75 8.18 -2.04
N ILE A 148 -14.76 7.02 -2.68
CA ILE A 148 -13.58 6.19 -2.88
C ILE A 148 -13.30 5.97 -4.35
N GLU A 149 -12.04 5.80 -4.66
CA GLU A 149 -11.61 5.48 -6.01
C GLU A 149 -10.57 4.38 -6.03
N GLY A 150 -10.61 3.61 -7.09
CA GLY A 150 -9.61 2.63 -7.44
C GLY A 150 -9.19 2.82 -8.87
N THR A 151 -7.96 2.49 -9.17
CA THR A 151 -7.45 2.47 -10.53
C THR A 151 -7.15 1.04 -10.94
N GLU A 152 -7.05 0.81 -12.22
CA GLU A 152 -6.64 -0.50 -12.71
C GLU A 152 -5.24 -0.88 -12.22
N PRO A 153 -4.97 -2.18 -11.97
CA PRO A 153 -3.78 -2.66 -11.26
C PRO A 153 -2.44 -2.25 -11.86
N TYR A 154 -2.41 -1.77 -13.07
CA TYR A 154 -1.19 -1.40 -13.79
C TYR A 154 -0.82 0.08 -13.73
N ARG A 155 -1.55 0.92 -12.99
CA ARG A 155 -1.39 2.38 -13.14
C ARG A 155 -0.84 3.14 -11.95
N VAL A 156 -0.66 2.56 -10.78
CA VAL A 156 -0.32 3.39 -9.62
C VAL A 156 0.69 2.78 -8.66
N GLY A 157 1.52 3.66 -8.11
CA GLY A 157 2.42 3.37 -7.00
C GLY A 157 1.65 3.18 -5.69
N GLY A 158 2.11 2.32 -4.90
CA GLY A 158 1.63 1.85 -3.62
C GLY A 158 2.43 0.61 -3.31
N HIS A 159 1.91 -0.25 -2.49
CA HIS A 159 2.51 -1.55 -2.30
C HIS A 159 2.66 -2.27 -3.63
N THR A 160 3.87 -2.64 -3.99
CA THR A 160 4.13 -3.37 -5.22
C THR A 160 4.50 -4.81 -4.88
N ALA A 161 4.11 -5.76 -5.71
CA ALA A 161 4.64 -7.11 -5.65
C ALA A 161 6.08 -7.18 -6.21
N SER A 162 6.54 -6.08 -6.79
CA SER A 162 7.85 -5.96 -7.41
C SER A 162 8.97 -5.78 -6.40
N GLY A 163 10.14 -6.27 -6.75
CA GLY A 163 11.34 -6.19 -5.95
C GLY A 163 12.38 -7.19 -6.38
N TYR A 164 13.32 -7.46 -5.51
CA TYR A 164 14.34 -8.47 -5.74
C TYR A 164 13.71 -9.85 -5.93
N GLY A 165 14.18 -10.61 -6.92
CA GLY A 165 13.95 -12.04 -6.97
C GLY A 165 14.65 -12.69 -5.78
N VAL A 166 13.89 -13.28 -4.87
CA VAL A 166 14.42 -13.93 -3.67
C VAL A 166 13.94 -15.37 -3.58
N ASP A 167 14.75 -16.21 -2.97
CA ASP A 167 14.39 -17.58 -2.61
C ASP A 167 13.56 -17.64 -1.31
N ASN A 168 13.30 -18.85 -0.82
CA ASN A 168 12.55 -19.05 0.42
C ASN A 168 13.29 -18.57 1.68
N LEU A 169 14.60 -18.38 1.61
CA LEU A 169 15.44 -17.86 2.68
C LEU A 169 15.66 -16.36 2.56
N ARG A 170 15.06 -15.73 1.58
CA ARG A 170 15.18 -14.30 1.25
C ARG A 170 16.54 -13.87 0.70
N GLU A 171 17.33 -14.84 0.21
CA GLU A 171 18.54 -14.54 -0.54
C GLU A 171 18.17 -14.15 -1.97
N THR A 172 18.83 -13.13 -2.49
CA THR A 172 18.67 -12.69 -3.88
C THR A 172 19.46 -13.58 -4.84
N THR A 173 19.41 -13.30 -6.12
CA THR A 173 20.27 -13.98 -7.12
C THR A 173 21.76 -13.66 -6.94
N ILE A 174 22.09 -12.70 -6.07
CA ILE A 174 23.47 -12.42 -5.68
C ILE A 174 23.73 -13.08 -4.33
N HIS A 175 24.71 -13.97 -4.33
CA HIS A 175 25.11 -14.70 -3.13
C HIS A 175 25.56 -13.75 -2.00
N GLY A 176 24.93 -13.91 -0.83
CA GLY A 176 25.19 -13.08 0.34
C GLY A 176 24.37 -11.79 0.41
N LEU A 177 23.55 -11.48 -0.61
CA LEU A 177 22.64 -10.36 -0.59
C LEU A 177 21.22 -10.86 -0.29
N PHE A 178 20.63 -10.36 0.79
CA PHE A 178 19.28 -10.69 1.22
C PHE A 178 18.35 -9.49 1.09
N ALA A 179 17.08 -9.75 0.80
CA ALA A 179 16.08 -8.70 0.70
C ALA A 179 14.79 -9.14 1.40
N ALA A 180 14.23 -8.25 2.23
CA ALA A 180 13.01 -8.48 2.98
C ALA A 180 12.10 -7.26 2.96
N GLY A 181 10.81 -7.45 3.16
CA GLY A 181 9.82 -6.38 3.17
C GLY A 181 9.57 -5.78 1.79
N ASP A 182 9.38 -4.48 1.73
CA ASP A 182 8.99 -3.75 0.52
C ASP A 182 9.91 -3.94 -0.70
N VAL A 183 11.19 -4.21 -0.46
CA VAL A 183 12.15 -4.42 -1.55
C VAL A 183 12.17 -5.84 -2.08
N ALA A 184 11.65 -6.82 -1.33
CA ALA A 184 11.54 -8.20 -1.79
C ALA A 184 10.37 -8.34 -2.76
N GLY A 185 10.61 -8.96 -3.91
CA GLY A 185 9.59 -9.29 -4.87
C GLY A 185 8.76 -10.50 -4.44
N GLY A 186 7.53 -10.58 -4.92
CA GLY A 186 6.66 -11.71 -4.62
C GLY A 186 6.17 -11.83 -3.18
N CYS A 187 6.50 -10.88 -2.32
CA CYS A 187 5.99 -10.87 -0.95
C CYS A 187 4.47 -10.68 -0.96
N PRO A 188 3.70 -11.64 -0.45
CA PRO A 188 2.25 -11.59 -0.51
C PRO A 188 1.64 -10.51 0.39
N GLN A 189 2.41 -9.98 1.34
CA GLN A 189 1.92 -8.99 2.28
C GLN A 189 3.01 -7.98 2.66
N LYS A 190 3.06 -6.89 1.91
CA LYS A 190 4.00 -5.79 2.12
C LYS A 190 3.54 -4.79 3.18
N TYR A 191 3.15 -5.29 4.34
CA TYR A 191 2.84 -4.51 5.54
C TYR A 191 3.89 -4.79 6.61
N VAL A 192 3.84 -4.05 7.70
CA VAL A 192 4.77 -4.22 8.82
C VAL A 192 4.87 -5.68 9.28
N THR A 193 3.75 -6.38 9.38
CA THR A 193 3.72 -7.79 9.78
C THR A 193 4.47 -8.71 8.81
N GLY A 194 4.24 -8.54 7.50
CA GLY A 194 4.96 -9.28 6.48
C GLY A 194 6.44 -8.91 6.42
N ALA A 195 6.77 -7.64 6.55
CA ALA A 195 8.15 -7.17 6.56
C ALA A 195 8.95 -7.72 7.75
N LEU A 196 8.32 -7.79 8.94
CA LEU A 196 8.93 -8.40 10.11
C LEU A 196 9.14 -9.92 9.94
N ALA A 197 8.14 -10.63 9.44
CA ALA A 197 8.26 -12.07 9.20
C ALA A 197 9.36 -12.39 8.17
N GLU A 198 9.45 -11.63 7.09
CA GLU A 198 10.51 -11.79 6.10
C GLU A 198 11.88 -11.41 6.64
N GLY A 199 11.95 -10.37 7.47
CA GLY A 199 13.17 -9.99 8.17
C GLY A 199 13.66 -11.09 9.10
N GLU A 200 12.76 -11.76 9.82
CA GLU A 200 13.09 -12.90 10.68
C GLU A 200 13.65 -14.08 9.86
N ILE A 201 12.98 -14.45 8.76
CA ILE A 201 13.46 -15.52 7.87
C ILE A 201 14.86 -15.19 7.33
N ALA A 202 15.08 -13.98 6.86
CA ALA A 202 16.39 -13.55 6.35
C ALA A 202 17.45 -13.59 7.45
N ALA A 203 17.14 -13.12 8.65
CA ALA A 203 18.07 -13.10 9.78
C ALA A 203 18.48 -14.51 10.21
N GLN A 204 17.53 -15.45 10.28
CA GLN A 204 17.82 -16.86 10.59
C GLN A 204 18.73 -17.48 9.52
N ALA A 205 18.40 -17.29 8.24
CA ALA A 205 19.21 -17.83 7.14
C ALA A 205 20.65 -17.25 7.13
N ILE A 206 20.80 -15.97 7.46
CA ILE A 206 22.12 -15.34 7.59
C ILE A 206 22.89 -15.92 8.78
N ALA A 207 22.25 -16.09 9.92
CA ALA A 207 22.89 -16.66 11.12
C ALA A 207 23.39 -18.09 10.86
N GLU A 208 22.54 -18.96 10.31
CA GLU A 208 22.92 -20.34 9.96
C GLU A 208 24.10 -20.40 8.98
N ARG A 209 24.11 -19.52 8.00
CA ARG A 209 25.22 -19.41 7.04
C ARG A 209 26.53 -19.00 7.72
N LEU A 210 26.49 -18.03 8.61
CA LEU A 210 27.68 -17.56 9.33
C LEU A 210 28.23 -18.63 10.27
N GLU A 211 27.38 -19.34 10.98
CA GLU A 211 27.76 -20.46 11.83
C GLU A 211 28.39 -21.59 11.02
N GLY A 212 27.78 -21.96 9.89
CA GLY A 212 28.28 -23.01 9.01
C GLY A 212 29.60 -22.68 8.30
N SER A 213 29.88 -21.39 8.12
CA SER A 213 31.09 -20.95 7.42
C SER A 213 32.35 -20.91 8.29
N GLY A 214 32.22 -21.00 9.61
CA GLY A 214 33.36 -20.95 10.55
C GLY A 214 34.19 -19.67 10.49
N LYS A 215 33.73 -18.67 9.71
CA LYS A 215 34.41 -17.38 9.56
C LYS A 215 33.68 -16.33 10.40
N GLY A 216 34.30 -15.97 11.51
CA GLY A 216 33.92 -14.76 12.23
C GLY A 216 33.96 -13.56 11.30
N PHE A 217 32.96 -12.69 11.44
CA PHE A 217 32.91 -11.43 10.70
C PHE A 217 34.12 -10.58 11.10
N VAL A 218 35.01 -10.29 10.17
CA VAL A 218 36.02 -9.26 10.36
C VAL A 218 35.42 -7.97 9.83
N VAL A 219 34.97 -7.11 10.74
CA VAL A 219 34.64 -5.74 10.41
C VAL A 219 35.96 -5.00 10.18
N ASN A 220 36.28 -4.68 8.95
CA ASN A 220 37.34 -3.73 8.66
C ASN A 220 36.79 -2.35 9.00
N GLU A 221 37.38 -1.72 10.03
CA GLU A 221 37.12 -0.31 10.36
C GLU A 221 37.54 0.65 9.23
#